data_5c350dcf8670fc4e3653ef5e4f8c3592
#
_entry.id   5c350dcf8670fc4e3653ef5e4f8c3592
#
_cell.length_a   1.000
_cell.length_b   1.000
_cell.length_c   1.000
_cell.angle_alpha   90.00
_cell.angle_beta   90.00
_cell.angle_gamma   90.00
#
_symmetry.space_group_name_H-M   'P 1'
#
loop_
_entity.id
_entity.type
_entity.pdbx_description
1 polymer ?
#
loop_
_entity_poly.entity_id
_entity_poly.type
_entity_poly.pdbx_seq_one_letter_code
_entity_poly.pdbx_strand_id
1 'polypeptide(L)'
;MRDKVNVCICLLFVISGDGVENAFCSSKYVMTVSTHLHEAGYFPGTGNVTDIGIGAGRGYTVNAPYDRDISGEMFVPYFTEIAQAVYETFRPNVCVIQCGGDVISGDHLGGTNLLPGDCISCVKKILEFKVPFIFLGGGGYNIINTAKYWTALTATILNVEISKDIPENDFFLDFGPDYVIDVCKRNVKDKNNAQDLSKKVCVIKGNNQISKLKLVELSLNALFIFLF
;
A
#
# COMPACT_ATOMS: atom_id res chain seq x y z
N MET A 1 -20.79 -18.04 20.33
CA MET A 1 -20.72 -17.45 18.97
C MET A 1 -19.26 -17.17 18.69
N ARG A 2 -18.71 -17.61 17.56
CA ARG A 2 -17.34 -17.19 17.19
C ARG A 2 -17.43 -15.72 16.81
N ASP A 3 -16.62 -14.87 17.46
CA ASP A 3 -16.54 -13.46 17.10
C ASP A 3 -16.04 -13.36 15.67
N LYS A 4 -16.73 -12.54 14.88
CA LYS A 4 -16.38 -12.33 13.48
C LYS A 4 -15.19 -11.39 13.42
N VAL A 5 -14.16 -11.78 12.70
CA VAL A 5 -12.93 -11.00 12.55
C VAL A 5 -13.06 -10.08 11.34
N ASN A 6 -12.79 -8.81 11.53
CA ASN A 6 -12.69 -7.81 10.46
C ASN A 6 -11.25 -7.76 9.95
N VAL A 7 -11.06 -8.04 8.67
CA VAL A 7 -9.74 -8.06 8.03
C VAL A 7 -9.63 -6.87 7.07
N CYS A 8 -8.59 -6.06 7.23
CA CYS A 8 -8.25 -5.05 6.23
C CYS A 8 -7.09 -5.56 5.38
N ILE A 9 -7.26 -5.56 4.07
CA ILE A 9 -6.20 -5.91 3.12
C ILE A 9 -5.81 -4.62 2.40
N CYS A 10 -4.64 -4.09 2.75
CA CYS A 10 -4.08 -2.91 2.10
C CYS A 10 -3.06 -3.34 1.04
N LEU A 11 -3.24 -2.84 -0.16
CA LEU A 11 -2.42 -3.13 -1.32
C LEU A 11 -1.70 -1.85 -1.73
N LEU A 12 -0.38 -1.82 -1.51
CA LEU A 12 0.52 -0.76 -1.98
C LEU A 12 1.07 -1.20 -3.34
N PHE A 13 0.35 -0.93 -4.42
CA PHE A 13 0.68 -1.45 -5.75
C PHE A 13 0.82 -0.38 -6.83
N VAL A 14 1.43 -0.77 -7.94
CA VAL A 14 1.27 -0.12 -9.24
C VAL A 14 0.05 -0.68 -9.97
N ILE A 15 -0.21 -1.98 -9.82
CA ILE A 15 -1.31 -2.69 -10.48
C ILE A 15 -2.50 -2.77 -9.52
N SER A 16 -3.72 -2.55 -10.02
CA SER A 16 -4.94 -2.71 -9.22
C SER A 16 -5.02 -4.11 -8.60
N GLY A 17 -5.41 -4.17 -7.32
CA GLY A 17 -5.63 -5.43 -6.61
C GLY A 17 -6.92 -6.14 -7.01
N ASP A 18 -7.23 -6.21 -8.30
CA ASP A 18 -8.47 -6.71 -8.88
C ASP A 18 -8.83 -8.14 -8.43
N GLY A 19 -7.83 -9.04 -8.37
CA GLY A 19 -8.04 -10.41 -7.90
C GLY A 19 -8.48 -10.47 -6.44
N VAL A 20 -7.87 -9.66 -5.56
CA VAL A 20 -8.25 -9.57 -4.15
C VAL A 20 -9.59 -8.86 -4.01
N GLU A 21 -9.81 -7.79 -4.75
CA GLU A 21 -11.09 -7.08 -4.79
C GLU A 21 -12.22 -8.02 -5.18
N ASN A 22 -12.07 -8.75 -6.29
CA ASN A 22 -13.07 -9.70 -6.78
C ASN A 22 -13.37 -10.81 -5.77
N ALA A 23 -12.35 -11.30 -5.06
CA ALA A 23 -12.52 -12.34 -4.06
C ALA A 23 -13.37 -11.88 -2.85
N PHE A 24 -13.33 -10.58 -2.51
CA PHE A 24 -13.96 -10.05 -1.30
C PHE A 24 -15.02 -8.99 -1.56
N CYS A 25 -15.32 -8.60 -2.79
CA CYS A 25 -16.22 -7.49 -3.15
C CYS A 25 -17.66 -7.63 -2.59
N SER A 26 -18.09 -8.83 -2.22
CA SER A 26 -19.39 -9.08 -1.59
C SER A 26 -19.34 -9.26 -0.06
N SER A 27 -18.14 -9.19 0.54
CA SER A 27 -17.93 -9.40 1.97
C SER A 27 -17.90 -8.09 2.75
N LYS A 28 -18.67 -8.01 3.84
CA LYS A 28 -18.57 -6.89 4.80
C LYS A 28 -17.56 -7.11 5.92
N TYR A 29 -16.88 -8.27 5.95
CA TYR A 29 -15.87 -8.62 6.96
C TYR A 29 -14.45 -8.41 6.48
N VAL A 30 -14.28 -8.20 5.19
CA VAL A 30 -13.00 -7.90 4.56
C VAL A 30 -13.14 -6.56 3.85
N MET A 31 -12.30 -5.60 4.25
CA MET A 31 -12.16 -4.35 3.53
C MET A 31 -10.90 -4.42 2.69
N THR A 32 -11.04 -4.24 1.39
CA THR A 32 -9.92 -4.14 0.46
C THR A 32 -9.60 -2.67 0.20
N VAL A 33 -8.33 -2.32 0.26
CA VAL A 33 -7.84 -0.96 -0.03
C VAL A 33 -6.74 -1.08 -1.06
N SER A 34 -6.93 -0.55 -2.24
CA SER A 34 -5.95 -0.59 -3.34
C SER A 34 -5.57 0.82 -3.76
N THR A 35 -4.29 1.17 -3.62
CA THR A 35 -3.70 2.36 -4.22
C THR A 35 -2.93 1.94 -5.46
N HIS A 36 -3.29 2.43 -6.64
CA HIS A 36 -2.74 1.91 -7.90
C HIS A 36 -2.74 2.95 -9.01
N LEU A 37 -1.86 2.74 -9.98
CA LEU A 37 -1.86 3.48 -11.23
C LEU A 37 -3.10 3.12 -12.04
N HIS A 38 -3.85 4.14 -12.48
CA HIS A 38 -5.02 3.97 -13.32
C HIS A 38 -4.92 4.91 -14.53
N GLU A 39 -4.61 4.34 -15.68
CA GLU A 39 -4.52 5.09 -16.93
C GLU A 39 -5.04 4.23 -18.10
N ALA A 40 -5.51 4.87 -19.16
CA ALA A 40 -6.02 4.19 -20.34
C ALA A 40 -4.95 3.29 -20.97
N GLY A 41 -5.29 2.01 -21.16
CA GLY A 41 -4.39 1.01 -21.74
C GLY A 41 -3.39 0.39 -20.75
N TYR A 42 -3.41 0.79 -19.46
CA TYR A 42 -2.62 0.15 -18.43
C TYR A 42 -3.38 -1.02 -17.79
N PHE A 43 -2.69 -2.15 -17.60
CA PHE A 43 -3.30 -3.36 -17.03
C PHE A 43 -3.60 -3.18 -15.53
N PRO A 44 -4.70 -3.70 -14.99
CA PRO A 44 -5.81 -4.42 -15.65
C PRO A 44 -6.91 -3.47 -16.17
N GLY A 45 -6.83 -2.16 -15.96
CA GLY A 45 -7.83 -1.17 -16.37
C GLY A 45 -9.07 -1.12 -15.47
N THR A 46 -9.02 -1.76 -14.29
CA THR A 46 -10.07 -1.80 -13.26
C THR A 46 -9.69 -0.97 -12.05
N GLY A 47 -10.55 -0.89 -11.04
CA GLY A 47 -10.28 -0.18 -9.79
C GLY A 47 -10.56 1.32 -9.87
N ASN A 48 -11.68 1.69 -10.47
CA ASN A 48 -12.12 3.08 -10.43
C ASN A 48 -12.54 3.48 -9.01
N VAL A 49 -12.39 4.76 -8.68
CA VAL A 49 -12.78 5.30 -7.35
C VAL A 49 -14.25 5.04 -6.98
N THR A 50 -15.09 4.75 -7.98
CA THR A 50 -16.50 4.41 -7.81
C THR A 50 -16.76 2.92 -7.61
N ASP A 51 -15.75 2.08 -7.76
CA ASP A 51 -15.87 0.63 -7.55
C ASP A 51 -15.74 0.35 -6.06
N ILE A 52 -16.89 0.13 -5.40
CA ILE A 52 -17.01 0.13 -3.93
C ILE A 52 -17.52 -1.20 -3.37
N GLY A 53 -17.47 -2.28 -4.16
CA GLY A 53 -18.03 -3.57 -3.80
C GLY A 53 -19.52 -3.72 -4.11
N ILE A 54 -20.05 -4.91 -3.90
CA ILE A 54 -21.42 -5.30 -4.27
C ILE A 54 -22.20 -5.93 -3.11
N GLY A 55 -23.51 -5.87 -3.17
CA GLY A 55 -24.36 -6.52 -2.18
C GLY A 55 -24.03 -6.14 -0.75
N ALA A 56 -23.75 -7.14 0.10
CA ALA A 56 -23.36 -6.94 1.49
C ALA A 56 -21.97 -6.31 1.66
N GLY A 57 -21.12 -6.41 0.65
CA GLY A 57 -19.78 -5.82 0.62
C GLY A 57 -19.73 -4.40 0.06
N ARG A 58 -20.87 -3.81 -0.31
CA ARG A 58 -20.90 -2.44 -0.80
C ARG A 58 -20.39 -1.45 0.26
N GLY A 59 -19.38 -0.66 -0.10
CA GLY A 59 -18.68 0.26 0.79
C GLY A 59 -17.48 -0.37 1.52
N TYR A 60 -17.15 -1.64 1.24
CA TYR A 60 -16.00 -2.34 1.82
C TYR A 60 -14.86 -2.57 0.80
N THR A 61 -14.98 -1.98 -0.38
CA THR A 61 -13.91 -1.89 -1.37
C THR A 61 -13.51 -0.42 -1.53
N VAL A 62 -12.22 -0.15 -1.41
CA VAL A 62 -11.63 1.19 -1.54
C VAL A 62 -10.62 1.16 -2.68
N ASN A 63 -10.92 1.85 -3.75
CA ASN A 63 -10.01 2.08 -4.86
C ASN A 63 -9.52 3.52 -4.83
N ALA A 64 -8.21 3.67 -4.77
CA ALA A 64 -7.51 4.95 -4.69
C ALA A 64 -6.55 5.11 -5.88
N PRO A 65 -7.11 5.34 -7.08
CA PRO A 65 -6.32 5.46 -8.30
C PRO A 65 -5.52 6.77 -8.33
N TYR A 66 -4.31 6.69 -8.90
CA TYR A 66 -3.46 7.85 -9.19
C TYR A 66 -2.94 7.78 -10.63
N ASP A 67 -2.38 8.90 -11.11
CA ASP A 67 -1.82 9.00 -12.45
C ASP A 67 -0.32 8.66 -12.44
N ARG A 68 0.26 8.40 -13.61
CA ARG A 68 1.66 7.97 -13.79
C ARG A 68 2.66 8.92 -13.12
N ASP A 69 3.80 8.35 -12.72
CA ASP A 69 4.95 9.02 -12.17
C ASP A 69 4.69 9.77 -10.84
N ILE A 70 3.71 9.29 -10.06
CA ILE A 70 3.42 9.88 -8.75
C ILE A 70 4.67 9.92 -7.89
N SER A 71 4.92 11.06 -7.27
CA SER A 71 6.03 11.29 -6.34
C SER A 71 5.63 11.01 -4.90
N GLY A 72 6.60 10.77 -4.02
CA GLY A 72 6.36 10.59 -2.58
C GLY A 72 5.66 11.79 -1.95
N GLU A 73 5.96 13.00 -2.41
CA GLU A 73 5.34 14.25 -1.93
C GLU A 73 3.82 14.26 -2.14
N MET A 74 3.34 13.63 -3.23
CA MET A 74 1.91 13.51 -3.52
C MET A 74 1.32 12.24 -2.92
N PHE A 75 2.04 11.11 -2.99
CA PHE A 75 1.53 9.81 -2.61
C PHE A 75 1.37 9.65 -1.09
N VAL A 76 2.38 10.04 -0.31
CA VAL A 76 2.38 9.78 1.14
C VAL A 76 1.19 10.45 1.85
N PRO A 77 0.89 11.75 1.64
CA PRO A 77 -0.31 12.36 2.23
C PRO A 77 -1.60 11.74 1.70
N TYR A 78 -1.69 11.46 0.40
CA TYR A 78 -2.86 10.82 -0.22
C TYR A 78 -3.18 9.46 0.41
N PHE A 79 -2.17 8.58 0.49
CA PHE A 79 -2.29 7.28 1.14
C PHE A 79 -2.64 7.40 2.62
N THR A 80 -1.93 8.26 3.35
CA THR A 80 -2.10 8.42 4.80
C THR A 80 -3.52 8.84 5.17
N GLU A 81 -4.11 9.76 4.40
CA GLU A 81 -5.46 10.24 4.64
C GLU A 81 -6.51 9.14 4.40
N ILE A 82 -6.31 8.31 3.38
CA ILE A 82 -7.18 7.15 3.10
C ILE A 82 -7.03 6.08 4.17
N ALA A 83 -5.80 5.72 4.52
CA ALA A 83 -5.53 4.70 5.54
C ALA A 83 -6.12 5.09 6.90
N GLN A 84 -5.98 6.35 7.29
CA GLN A 84 -6.58 6.87 8.53
C GLN A 84 -8.12 6.76 8.49
N ALA A 85 -8.74 7.20 7.40
CA ALA A 85 -10.20 7.14 7.26
C ALA A 85 -10.72 5.69 7.30
N VAL A 86 -10.02 4.76 6.65
CA VAL A 86 -10.34 3.33 6.68
C VAL A 86 -10.22 2.78 8.10
N TYR A 87 -9.10 3.06 8.78
CA TYR A 87 -8.89 2.58 10.14
C TYR A 87 -9.96 3.08 11.11
N GLU A 88 -10.25 4.37 11.12
CA GLU A 88 -11.23 4.99 12.00
C GLU A 88 -12.64 4.42 11.82
N THR A 89 -12.94 3.99 10.62
CA THR A 89 -14.28 3.55 10.24
C THR A 89 -14.49 2.05 10.31
N PHE A 90 -13.57 1.30 9.72
CA PHE A 90 -13.70 -0.15 9.64
C PHE A 90 -13.23 -0.85 10.92
N ARG A 91 -12.28 -0.24 11.65
CA ARG A 91 -11.70 -0.81 12.87
C ARG A 91 -11.27 -2.26 12.68
N PRO A 92 -10.29 -2.53 11.83
CA PRO A 92 -9.86 -3.89 11.55
C PRO A 92 -9.27 -4.56 12.79
N ASN A 93 -9.49 -5.88 12.92
CA ASN A 93 -8.85 -6.70 13.93
C ASN A 93 -7.46 -7.18 13.49
N VAL A 94 -7.21 -7.22 12.18
CA VAL A 94 -5.93 -7.57 11.56
C VAL A 94 -5.81 -6.86 10.22
N CYS A 95 -4.59 -6.46 9.87
CA CYS A 95 -4.28 -5.90 8.56
C CYS A 95 -3.30 -6.81 7.82
N VAL A 96 -3.61 -7.06 6.55
CA VAL A 96 -2.71 -7.71 5.60
C VAL A 96 -2.19 -6.64 4.66
N ILE A 97 -0.88 -6.42 4.65
CA ILE A 97 -0.23 -5.37 3.89
C ILE A 97 0.64 -6.01 2.82
N GLN A 98 0.31 -5.77 1.57
CA GLN A 98 1.16 -6.20 0.47
C GLN A 98 2.09 -5.05 0.07
N CYS A 99 3.38 -5.35 0.02
CA CYS A 99 4.47 -4.41 -0.18
C CYS A 99 5.27 -4.77 -1.45
N GLY A 100 4.62 -4.81 -2.60
CA GLY A 100 5.28 -5.07 -3.89
C GLY A 100 6.35 -4.03 -4.20
N GLY A 101 7.48 -4.49 -4.76
CA GLY A 101 8.59 -3.63 -5.16
C GLY A 101 8.37 -2.90 -6.48
N ASP A 102 7.32 -3.22 -7.21
CA ASP A 102 6.94 -2.59 -8.48
C ASP A 102 6.53 -1.12 -8.34
N VAL A 103 6.22 -0.67 -7.12
CA VAL A 103 6.00 0.76 -6.81
C VAL A 103 7.28 1.59 -6.74
N ILE A 104 8.45 0.95 -6.71
CA ILE A 104 9.72 1.68 -6.54
C ILE A 104 10.21 2.23 -7.88
N SER A 105 10.69 3.45 -7.83
CA SER A 105 11.27 4.15 -8.99
C SER A 105 12.29 3.28 -9.72
N GLY A 106 12.18 3.22 -11.06
CA GLY A 106 13.06 2.41 -11.90
C GLY A 106 12.58 0.96 -12.11
N ASP A 107 11.41 0.59 -11.60
CA ASP A 107 10.81 -0.70 -11.96
C ASP A 107 10.35 -0.71 -13.42
N HIS A 108 10.55 -1.84 -14.12
CA HIS A 108 10.29 -1.95 -15.57
C HIS A 108 8.81 -1.98 -15.91
N LEU A 109 7.99 -2.55 -15.05
CA LEU A 109 6.54 -2.62 -15.20
C LEU A 109 5.83 -1.58 -14.34
N GLY A 110 6.58 -0.91 -13.48
CA GLY A 110 6.08 0.17 -12.64
C GLY A 110 5.72 1.44 -13.44
N GLY A 111 5.04 2.33 -12.79
CA GLY A 111 4.65 3.62 -13.36
C GLY A 111 4.67 4.72 -12.33
N THR A 112 5.41 4.53 -11.25
CA THR A 112 5.55 5.50 -10.15
C THR A 112 6.97 6.05 -10.09
N ASN A 113 7.15 7.08 -9.28
CA ASN A 113 8.46 7.63 -8.97
C ASN A 113 8.68 7.67 -7.44
N LEU A 114 8.18 6.62 -6.75
CA LEU A 114 8.31 6.47 -5.30
C LEU A 114 9.69 5.91 -4.94
N LEU A 115 10.19 6.36 -3.83
CA LEU A 115 11.42 5.84 -3.22
C LEU A 115 11.07 4.88 -2.06
N PRO A 116 11.97 3.99 -1.64
CA PRO A 116 11.77 3.14 -0.47
C PRO A 116 11.29 3.92 0.76
N GLY A 117 11.86 5.10 1.02
CA GLY A 117 11.49 5.97 2.13
C GLY A 117 10.04 6.45 2.10
N ASP A 118 9.45 6.64 0.91
CA ASP A 118 8.05 7.05 0.76
C ASP A 118 7.12 5.91 1.18
N CYS A 119 7.36 4.70 0.69
CA CYS A 119 6.60 3.51 1.05
C CYS A 119 6.76 3.17 2.55
N ILE A 120 7.97 3.29 3.07
CA ILE A 120 8.26 3.11 4.51
C ILE A 120 7.49 4.14 5.34
N SER A 121 7.37 5.38 4.91
CA SER A 121 6.57 6.40 5.59
C SER A 121 5.09 6.02 5.66
N CYS A 122 4.55 5.45 4.59
CA CYS A 122 3.19 4.89 4.57
C CYS A 122 3.03 3.73 5.56
N VAL A 123 3.99 2.80 5.57
CA VAL A 123 3.97 1.66 6.50
C VAL A 123 4.10 2.11 7.95
N LYS A 124 4.99 3.03 8.27
CA LYS A 124 5.10 3.61 9.62
C LYS A 124 3.77 4.20 10.10
N LYS A 125 3.02 4.86 9.20
CA LYS A 125 1.70 5.40 9.53
C LYS A 125 0.70 4.28 9.84
N ILE A 126 0.70 3.19 9.11
CA ILE A 126 -0.19 2.05 9.38
C ILE A 126 0.17 1.38 10.73
N LEU A 127 1.46 1.26 11.04
CA LEU A 127 1.93 0.66 12.29
C LEU A 127 1.43 1.41 13.55
N GLU A 128 1.13 2.71 13.44
CA GLU A 128 0.52 3.49 14.53
C GLU A 128 -0.86 2.96 14.95
N PHE A 129 -1.54 2.21 14.10
CA PHE A 129 -2.87 1.65 14.39
C PHE A 129 -2.86 0.54 15.45
N LYS A 130 -1.69 -0.04 15.76
CA LYS A 130 -1.48 -1.02 16.84
C LYS A 130 -2.41 -2.24 16.76
N VAL A 131 -2.64 -2.72 15.55
CA VAL A 131 -3.33 -3.99 15.28
C VAL A 131 -2.31 -5.04 14.82
N PRO A 132 -2.62 -6.33 14.85
CA PRO A 132 -1.79 -7.35 14.22
C PRO A 132 -1.64 -7.11 12.72
N PHE A 133 -0.43 -7.31 12.19
CA PHE A 133 -0.11 -7.13 10.78
C PHE A 133 0.49 -8.40 10.18
N ILE A 134 0.14 -8.64 8.92
CA ILE A 134 0.81 -9.61 8.05
C ILE A 134 1.40 -8.80 6.88
N PHE A 135 2.71 -8.85 6.69
CA PHE A 135 3.39 -8.22 5.56
C PHE A 135 3.69 -9.26 4.49
N LEU A 136 3.28 -8.97 3.28
CA LEU A 136 3.47 -9.81 2.11
C LEU A 136 4.39 -9.10 1.12
N GLY A 137 5.19 -9.85 0.39
CA GLY A 137 5.85 -9.38 -0.80
C GLY A 137 4.84 -9.04 -1.90
N GLY A 138 5.22 -9.18 -3.13
CA GLY A 138 4.37 -8.89 -4.28
C GLY A 138 5.22 -8.73 -5.53
N GLY A 139 4.78 -7.89 -6.47
CA GLY A 139 5.57 -7.50 -7.63
C GLY A 139 6.91 -6.88 -7.25
N GLY A 140 7.72 -6.58 -8.23
CA GLY A 140 9.08 -6.04 -8.08
C GLY A 140 9.98 -6.63 -9.16
N TYR A 141 10.00 -5.97 -10.30
CA TYR A 141 10.63 -6.47 -11.53
C TYR A 141 12.00 -5.84 -11.77
N ASN A 142 12.34 -4.81 -11.00
CA ASN A 142 13.72 -4.40 -10.76
C ASN A 142 14.19 -5.07 -9.47
N ILE A 143 14.83 -6.23 -9.63
CA ILE A 143 15.23 -7.12 -8.51
C ILE A 143 16.12 -6.36 -7.50
N ILE A 144 17.06 -5.55 -7.99
CA ILE A 144 18.00 -4.80 -7.15
C ILE A 144 17.26 -3.77 -6.28
N ASN A 145 16.41 -2.96 -6.89
CA ASN A 145 15.64 -1.96 -6.14
C ASN A 145 14.64 -2.61 -5.19
N THR A 146 14.05 -3.74 -5.58
CA THR A 146 13.14 -4.52 -4.74
C THR A 146 13.85 -5.08 -3.51
N ALA A 147 15.05 -5.65 -3.67
CA ALA A 147 15.86 -6.15 -2.58
C ALA A 147 16.24 -5.02 -1.59
N LYS A 148 16.67 -3.87 -2.11
CA LYS A 148 16.96 -2.68 -1.30
C LYS A 148 15.73 -2.22 -0.51
N TYR A 149 14.58 -2.14 -1.17
CA TYR A 149 13.31 -1.74 -0.56
C TYR A 149 12.87 -2.70 0.54
N TRP A 150 12.82 -3.99 0.28
CA TRP A 150 12.37 -4.99 1.26
C TRP A 150 13.32 -5.09 2.45
N THR A 151 14.63 -4.91 2.25
CA THR A 151 15.60 -4.83 3.34
C THR A 151 15.31 -3.64 4.27
N ALA A 152 15.15 -2.45 3.69
CA ALA A 152 14.85 -1.24 4.46
C ALA A 152 13.46 -1.31 5.15
N LEU A 153 12.48 -1.91 4.47
CA LEU A 153 11.15 -2.13 5.02
C LEU A 153 11.19 -3.10 6.21
N THR A 154 11.86 -4.23 6.07
CA THR A 154 12.01 -5.23 7.14
C THR A 154 12.71 -4.63 8.36
N ALA A 155 13.81 -3.90 8.15
CA ALA A 155 14.50 -3.19 9.22
C ALA A 155 13.57 -2.21 9.96
N THR A 156 12.76 -1.48 9.21
CA THR A 156 11.76 -0.53 9.78
C THR A 156 10.72 -1.25 10.62
N ILE A 157 10.15 -2.35 10.13
CA ILE A 157 9.10 -3.10 10.84
C ILE A 157 9.66 -3.72 12.12
N LEU A 158 10.90 -4.22 12.07
CA LEU A 158 11.60 -4.78 13.23
C LEU A 158 12.18 -3.71 14.16
N ASN A 159 12.09 -2.44 13.80
CA ASN A 159 12.70 -1.31 14.51
C ASN A 159 14.21 -1.51 14.73
N VAL A 160 14.92 -1.96 13.68
CA VAL A 160 16.36 -2.18 13.66
C VAL A 160 17.01 -1.15 12.75
N GLU A 161 18.08 -0.55 13.22
CA GLU A 161 18.92 0.31 12.37
C GLU A 161 19.87 -0.55 11.53
N ILE A 162 19.98 -0.21 10.26
CA ILE A 162 20.90 -0.86 9.30
C ILE A 162 21.84 0.17 8.68
N SER A 163 23.02 -0.27 8.27
CA SER A 163 23.93 0.56 7.48
C SER A 163 23.32 0.93 6.14
N LYS A 164 23.68 2.09 5.62
CA LYS A 164 23.39 2.45 4.24
C LYS A 164 24.26 1.68 3.25
N ASP A 165 25.48 1.35 3.65
CA ASP A 165 26.40 0.57 2.83
C ASP A 165 25.98 -0.89 2.81
N ILE A 166 25.88 -1.44 1.63
CA ILE A 166 25.55 -2.86 1.41
C ILE A 166 26.78 -3.69 1.75
N PRO A 167 26.69 -4.66 2.67
CA PRO A 167 27.82 -5.51 3.01
C PRO A 167 28.19 -6.43 1.84
N GLU A 168 29.45 -6.83 1.79
CA GLU A 168 29.96 -7.77 0.81
C GLU A 168 29.19 -9.10 0.89
N ASN A 169 28.68 -9.56 -0.25
CA ASN A 169 27.88 -10.77 -0.40
C ASN A 169 28.00 -11.32 -1.82
N ASP A 170 27.43 -12.49 -2.11
CA ASP A 170 27.54 -13.15 -3.42
C ASP A 170 27.00 -12.32 -4.60
N PHE A 171 26.11 -11.37 -4.35
CA PHE A 171 25.49 -10.48 -5.35
C PHE A 171 25.99 -9.04 -5.24
N PHE A 172 27.06 -8.79 -4.47
CA PHE A 172 27.51 -7.43 -4.16
C PHE A 172 27.71 -6.56 -5.40
N LEU A 173 28.30 -7.12 -6.48
CA LEU A 173 28.58 -6.40 -7.72
C LEU A 173 27.31 -5.89 -8.42
N ASP A 174 26.16 -6.54 -8.23
CA ASP A 174 24.89 -6.15 -8.82
C ASP A 174 24.34 -4.86 -8.22
N PHE A 175 24.83 -4.47 -7.03
CA PHE A 175 24.42 -3.25 -6.34
C PHE A 175 25.27 -2.02 -6.71
N GLY A 176 26.25 -2.18 -7.62
CA GLY A 176 27.07 -1.06 -8.10
C GLY A 176 26.29 0.02 -8.87
N PRO A 177 26.91 1.19 -9.10
CA PRO A 177 28.28 1.54 -8.67
C PRO A 177 28.40 2.06 -7.23
N ASP A 178 27.27 2.41 -6.57
CA ASP A 178 27.29 3.14 -5.29
C ASP A 178 27.31 2.22 -4.09
N TYR A 179 26.90 0.96 -4.24
CA TYR A 179 26.84 -0.07 -3.18
C TYR A 179 26.08 0.36 -1.92
N VAL A 180 25.04 1.18 -2.10
CA VAL A 180 24.21 1.68 -1.01
C VAL A 180 22.75 1.23 -1.17
N ILE A 181 22.03 1.19 -0.05
CA ILE A 181 20.63 0.78 -0.02
C ILE A 181 19.68 1.81 -0.65
N ASP A 182 20.13 3.04 -0.79
CA ASP A 182 19.33 4.13 -1.35
C ASP A 182 19.02 3.84 -2.85
N VAL A 183 17.83 4.25 -3.28
CA VAL A 183 17.35 4.16 -4.67
C VAL A 183 17.25 5.57 -5.25
N CYS A 184 17.71 5.74 -6.49
CA CYS A 184 17.66 7.03 -7.16
C CYS A 184 16.28 7.34 -7.73
N LYS A 185 15.83 8.57 -7.53
CA LYS A 185 14.63 9.11 -8.15
C LYS A 185 14.86 9.30 -9.66
N ARG A 186 13.86 8.93 -10.49
CA ARG A 186 13.91 9.26 -11.92
C ARG A 186 13.64 10.74 -12.13
N ASN A 187 14.31 11.33 -13.12
CA ASN A 187 14.05 12.73 -13.53
C ASN A 187 12.85 12.79 -14.48
N VAL A 188 11.65 12.57 -13.93
CA VAL A 188 10.38 12.62 -14.64
C VAL A 188 9.41 13.55 -13.91
N LYS A 189 8.51 14.16 -14.67
CA LYS A 189 7.50 15.05 -14.10
C LYS A 189 6.35 14.20 -13.55
N ASP A 190 5.97 14.45 -12.31
CA ASP A 190 4.74 13.93 -11.70
C ASP A 190 3.52 14.41 -12.51
N LYS A 191 2.68 13.48 -12.93
CA LYS A 191 1.46 13.76 -13.70
C LYS A 191 0.24 13.98 -12.81
N ASN A 192 0.38 13.81 -11.51
CA ASN A 192 -0.70 13.96 -10.56
C ASN A 192 -0.93 15.42 -10.17
N ASN A 193 -2.15 15.71 -9.77
CA ASN A 193 -2.57 16.99 -9.27
C ASN A 193 -3.13 16.86 -7.86
N ALA A 194 -2.64 17.66 -6.92
CA ALA A 194 -3.04 17.59 -5.51
C ALA A 194 -4.55 17.82 -5.32
N GLN A 195 -5.17 18.69 -6.10
CA GLN A 195 -6.61 18.95 -6.02
C GLN A 195 -7.43 17.75 -6.48
N ASP A 196 -6.98 17.02 -7.51
CA ASP A 196 -7.68 15.85 -8.01
C ASP A 196 -7.51 14.67 -7.07
N LEU A 197 -6.33 14.47 -6.48
CA LEU A 197 -6.13 13.49 -5.41
C LEU A 197 -7.03 13.80 -4.20
N SER A 198 -7.13 15.07 -3.80
CA SER A 198 -8.01 15.50 -2.70
C SER A 198 -9.50 15.23 -3.02
N LYS A 199 -9.95 15.48 -4.26
CA LYS A 199 -11.31 15.11 -4.69
C LYS A 199 -11.56 13.61 -4.59
N LYS A 200 -10.58 12.79 -5.04
CA LYS A 200 -10.66 11.32 -4.93
C LYS A 200 -10.80 10.89 -3.46
N VAL A 201 -10.03 11.50 -2.55
CA VAL A 201 -10.17 11.25 -1.10
C VAL A 201 -11.58 11.61 -0.60
N CYS A 202 -12.13 12.74 -1.01
CA CYS A 202 -13.48 13.14 -0.63
C CYS A 202 -14.52 12.13 -1.13
N VAL A 203 -14.38 11.63 -2.37
CA VAL A 203 -15.27 10.59 -2.92
C VAL A 203 -15.14 9.30 -2.13
N ILE A 204 -13.92 8.85 -1.83
CA ILE A 204 -13.64 7.64 -1.04
C ILE A 204 -14.30 7.75 0.34
N LYS A 205 -14.12 8.85 1.03
CA LYS A 205 -14.72 9.10 2.35
C LYS A 205 -16.25 9.15 2.28
N GLY A 206 -16.82 9.70 1.21
CA GLY A 206 -18.26 9.80 1.00
C GLY A 206 -18.91 8.46 0.58
N ASN A 207 -18.24 7.67 -0.23
CA ASN A 207 -18.75 6.40 -0.75
C ASN A 207 -18.71 5.27 0.28
N ASN A 208 -17.74 5.29 1.15
CA ASN A 208 -17.65 4.29 2.20
C ASN A 208 -18.80 4.53 3.18
N GLN A 209 -19.55 3.49 3.51
CA GLN A 209 -20.52 3.54 4.62
C GLN A 209 -19.81 3.73 5.98
N ILE A 210 -18.64 4.24 5.90
CA ILE A 210 -17.67 4.62 6.91
C ILE A 210 -18.36 5.41 8.06
N SER A 211 -19.36 6.20 7.79
CA SER A 211 -20.04 6.99 8.81
C SER A 211 -21.09 6.24 9.66
N LYS A 212 -21.34 4.94 9.40
CA LYS A 212 -22.48 4.21 10.00
C LYS A 212 -22.13 2.97 10.85
N LEU A 213 -20.85 2.57 10.94
CA LEU A 213 -20.47 1.39 11.72
C LEU A 213 -20.32 1.72 13.21
N LYS A 214 -21.14 1.09 14.05
CA LYS A 214 -21.05 1.15 15.51
C LYS A 214 -19.86 0.33 16.00
N LEU A 215 -19.07 0.93 16.88
CA LEU A 215 -17.89 0.41 17.56
C LEU A 215 -18.14 -0.89 18.33
N VAL A 216 -17.28 -1.89 18.16
CA VAL A 216 -17.04 -2.96 19.11
C VAL A 216 -15.55 -2.95 19.42
N GLU A 217 -15.18 -2.67 20.66
CA GLU A 217 -13.78 -2.66 21.10
C GLU A 217 -13.28 -4.07 21.40
N LEU A 218 -12.16 -4.46 20.80
CA LEU A 218 -11.36 -5.61 21.21
C LEU A 218 -9.89 -5.21 21.17
N SER A 219 -9.18 -5.39 22.28
CA SER A 219 -7.74 -5.16 22.37
C SER A 219 -6.97 -6.46 22.08
N LEU A 220 -6.15 -6.46 21.04
CA LEU A 220 -5.20 -7.53 20.73
C LEU A 220 -3.79 -6.95 20.69
N ASN A 221 -2.81 -7.71 21.19
CA ASN A 221 -1.40 -7.37 21.09
C ASN A 221 -0.94 -7.49 19.63
N ALA A 222 -0.10 -6.57 19.19
CA ALA A 222 0.43 -6.56 17.82
C ALA A 222 1.28 -7.82 17.57
N LEU A 223 0.93 -8.57 16.52
CA LEU A 223 1.67 -9.71 16.01
C LEU A 223 2.14 -9.39 14.59
N PHE A 224 3.43 -9.62 14.30
CA PHE A 224 4.00 -9.44 12.97
C PHE A 224 4.32 -10.78 12.33
N ILE A 225 3.89 -10.97 11.10
CA ILE A 225 4.21 -12.14 10.28
C ILE A 225 4.73 -11.62 8.94
N PHE A 226 5.89 -12.12 8.51
CA PHE A 226 6.52 -11.79 7.23
C PHE A 226 6.44 -12.98 6.28
N LEU A 227 6.04 -12.72 5.04
CA LEU A 227 6.00 -13.68 3.94
C LEU A 227 6.50 -12.96 2.66
N PHE A 228 7.78 -13.06 2.41
CA PHE A 228 8.43 -12.52 1.21
C PHE A 228 8.77 -13.62 0.21
#